data_b6bcb3727ec257537c13b71d1b4e4a4f
#
_entry.id   b6bcb3727ec257537c13b71d1b4e4a4f
#
_cell.length_a   1.000
_cell.length_b   1.000
_cell.length_c   1.000
_cell.angle_alpha   90.00
_cell.angle_beta   90.00
_cell.angle_gamma   90.00
#
_symmetry.space_group_name_H-M   'P 1'
#
loop_
_entity.id
_entity.type
_entity.pdbx_description
1 polymer ?
#
loop_
_entity_poly.entity_id
_entity_poly.type
_entity_poly.pdbx_seq_one_letter_code
_entity_poly.pdbx_strand_id
1 'polypeptide(L)'
;MTKKEYLSRLERCLECIESSEREAAIQFYAEYFDDAGEENTEKVISELGSPEKLAREIITQSADQGNSEQPAPDPITNGESFTSIDTNTVNARITIILGSEYKLDINYPEGTKKPEVSISNGVLRIEEKSHIPFGKLFSPRTWRQATIDITVPDIDFNKFNIETVNGTVIIPGVKLNSLHCETVNGTHSISGVQARKIHCENVNGAISVQDCRVSEECHCETVNGELKMTGELMGTLHLESVNGAITFKTSMPLGAFNANFETVSGSVYINGEKQRKQTSIRSNVAEYRLFAETVNGSIHAEFEA
;
A
#
# COMPACT_ATOMS: atom_id res chain seq x y z
N MET A 1 38.77 10.75 6.09
CA MET A 1 38.70 9.35 5.59
C MET A 1 37.96 9.41 4.27
N THR A 2 38.49 8.80 3.22
CA THR A 2 37.83 8.76 1.90
C THR A 2 36.77 7.65 1.84
N LYS A 3 35.83 7.74 0.88
CA LYS A 3 34.88 6.66 0.56
C LYS A 3 35.57 5.29 0.45
N LYS A 4 36.67 5.24 -0.33
CA LYS A 4 37.40 4.00 -0.55
C LYS A 4 38.01 3.42 0.75
N GLU A 5 38.56 4.27 1.59
CA GLU A 5 39.11 3.85 2.90
C GLU A 5 38.00 3.36 3.82
N TYR A 6 36.84 4.02 3.83
CA TYR A 6 35.67 3.62 4.61
C TYR A 6 35.18 2.23 4.22
N LEU A 7 34.92 2.02 2.93
CA LEU A 7 34.41 0.76 2.40
C LEU A 7 35.42 -0.40 2.60
N SER A 8 36.71 -0.18 2.37
CA SER A 8 37.73 -1.21 2.60
C SER A 8 37.89 -1.61 4.08
N ARG A 9 37.64 -0.67 4.99
CA ARG A 9 37.63 -0.97 6.44
C ARG A 9 36.36 -1.72 6.83
N LEU A 10 35.21 -1.31 6.30
CA LEU A 10 33.94 -1.97 6.53
C LEU A 10 34.00 -3.42 6.03
N GLU A 11 34.51 -3.67 4.84
CA GLU A 11 34.67 -5.01 4.24
C GLU A 11 35.50 -5.94 5.12
N ARG A 12 36.64 -5.46 5.64
CA ARG A 12 37.48 -6.22 6.57
C ARG A 12 36.74 -6.53 7.88
N CYS A 13 35.97 -5.61 8.40
CA CYS A 13 35.20 -5.83 9.62
C CYS A 13 34.06 -6.83 9.42
N LEU A 14 33.65 -7.07 8.19
CA LEU A 14 32.58 -8.00 7.81
C LEU A 14 33.08 -9.37 7.33
N GLU A 15 34.38 -9.70 7.49
CA GLU A 15 34.94 -10.99 7.07
C GLU A 15 34.32 -12.20 7.80
N CYS A 16 33.69 -11.97 8.94
CA CYS A 16 33.05 -13.03 9.74
C CYS A 16 31.65 -13.41 9.29
N ILE A 17 31.05 -12.69 8.32
CA ILE A 17 29.76 -13.03 7.73
C ILE A 17 29.94 -13.67 6.35
N GLU A 18 28.86 -14.28 5.81
CA GLU A 18 28.89 -14.94 4.52
C GLU A 18 29.30 -13.97 3.39
N SER A 19 30.10 -14.45 2.41
CA SER A 19 30.65 -13.62 1.34
C SER A 19 29.59 -12.90 0.54
N SER A 20 28.46 -13.54 0.28
CA SER A 20 27.31 -12.94 -0.43
C SER A 20 26.66 -11.78 0.33
N GLU A 21 26.58 -11.87 1.67
CA GLU A 21 26.07 -10.80 2.53
C GLU A 21 27.05 -9.63 2.62
N ARG A 22 28.34 -9.95 2.72
CA ARG A 22 29.40 -8.95 2.75
C ARG A 22 29.46 -8.14 1.46
N GLU A 23 29.47 -8.82 0.31
CA GLU A 23 29.49 -8.17 -1.00
C GLU A 23 28.26 -7.25 -1.20
N ALA A 24 27.08 -7.71 -0.83
CA ALA A 24 25.85 -6.92 -0.91
C ALA A 24 25.91 -5.66 0.00
N ALA A 25 26.45 -5.80 1.22
CA ALA A 25 26.62 -4.67 2.12
C ALA A 25 27.61 -3.64 1.57
N ILE A 26 28.76 -4.09 1.03
CA ILE A 26 29.77 -3.18 0.47
C ILE A 26 29.25 -2.46 -0.76
N GLN A 27 28.59 -3.17 -1.65
CA GLN A 27 27.98 -2.57 -2.85
C GLN A 27 26.96 -1.49 -2.45
N PHE A 28 26.10 -1.78 -1.50
CA PHE A 28 25.11 -0.85 -1.01
C PHE A 28 25.74 0.47 -0.49
N TYR A 29 26.72 0.37 0.40
CA TYR A 29 27.34 1.57 0.94
C TYR A 29 28.18 2.30 -0.11
N ALA A 30 28.69 1.60 -1.13
CA ALA A 30 29.34 2.24 -2.28
C ALA A 30 28.36 3.12 -3.06
N GLU A 31 27.17 2.60 -3.36
CA GLU A 31 26.09 3.34 -4.05
C GLU A 31 25.58 4.50 -3.19
N TYR A 32 25.42 4.30 -1.87
CA TYR A 32 25.02 5.36 -0.94
C TYR A 32 25.98 6.57 -0.95
N PHE A 33 27.28 6.31 -0.99
CA PHE A 33 28.28 7.37 -1.14
C PHE A 33 28.21 8.05 -2.52
N ASP A 34 27.92 7.30 -3.59
CA ASP A 34 27.81 7.86 -4.95
C ASP A 34 26.59 8.75 -5.09
N ASP A 35 25.45 8.33 -4.56
CA ASP A 35 24.20 9.11 -4.57
C ASP A 35 24.33 10.41 -3.76
N ALA A 36 25.09 10.39 -2.67
CA ALA A 36 25.33 11.61 -1.87
C ALA A 36 26.25 12.62 -2.55
N GLY A 37 27.09 12.17 -3.49
CA GLY A 37 28.11 12.98 -4.15
C GLY A 37 29.42 13.11 -3.35
N GLU A 38 30.55 13.28 -4.06
CA GLU A 38 31.89 13.31 -3.46
C GLU A 38 32.04 14.43 -2.41
N GLU A 39 31.37 15.57 -2.62
CA GLU A 39 31.37 16.72 -1.71
C GLU A 39 30.71 16.44 -0.36
N ASN A 40 29.82 15.44 -0.28
CA ASN A 40 29.10 15.08 0.94
C ASN A 40 29.72 13.88 1.69
N THR A 41 30.86 13.39 1.25
CA THR A 41 31.53 12.19 1.85
C THR A 41 31.74 12.32 3.35
N GLU A 42 32.15 13.47 3.87
CA GLU A 42 32.36 13.70 5.31
C GLU A 42 31.02 13.66 6.08
N LYS A 43 29.97 14.19 5.50
CA LYS A 43 28.63 14.17 6.10
C LYS A 43 28.10 12.73 6.18
N VAL A 44 28.24 11.97 5.10
CA VAL A 44 27.87 10.54 5.07
C VAL A 44 28.62 9.74 6.15
N ILE A 45 29.94 9.95 6.28
CA ILE A 45 30.73 9.28 7.31
C ILE A 45 30.28 9.68 8.73
N SER A 46 29.91 10.94 8.93
CA SER A 46 29.38 11.42 10.21
C SER A 46 28.02 10.76 10.55
N GLU A 47 27.19 10.54 9.56
CA GLU A 47 25.88 9.90 9.71
C GLU A 47 25.99 8.38 9.96
N LEU A 48 26.84 7.69 9.19
CA LEU A 48 27.06 6.25 9.32
C LEU A 48 27.92 5.87 10.54
N GLY A 49 28.67 6.80 11.09
CA GLY A 49 29.65 6.54 12.15
C GLY A 49 30.90 5.84 11.66
N SER A 50 31.65 5.20 12.56
CA SER A 50 32.87 4.49 12.14
C SER A 50 32.56 3.15 11.45
N PRO A 51 33.41 2.68 10.50
CA PRO A 51 33.23 1.39 9.84
C PRO A 51 33.09 0.23 10.82
N GLU A 52 33.81 0.28 11.95
CA GLU A 52 33.79 -0.74 12.98
C GLU A 52 32.46 -0.75 13.77
N LYS A 53 31.85 0.43 13.96
CA LYS A 53 30.53 0.55 14.60
C LYS A 53 29.47 0.00 13.67
N LEU A 54 29.49 0.43 12.41
CA LEU A 54 28.56 -0.03 11.38
C LEU A 54 28.67 -1.54 11.16
N ALA A 55 29.90 -2.09 11.08
CA ALA A 55 30.12 -3.52 10.97
C ALA A 55 29.54 -4.31 12.15
N ARG A 56 29.71 -3.82 13.39
CA ARG A 56 29.10 -4.46 14.57
C ARG A 56 27.58 -4.48 14.49
N GLU A 57 26.97 -3.42 14.04
CA GLU A 57 25.53 -3.37 13.84
C GLU A 57 25.09 -4.40 12.79
N ILE A 58 25.79 -4.52 11.66
CA ILE A 58 25.54 -5.52 10.63
C ILE A 58 25.73 -6.95 11.16
N ILE A 59 26.83 -7.24 11.86
CA ILE A 59 27.15 -8.57 12.40
C ILE A 59 26.17 -8.99 13.49
N THR A 60 25.82 -8.09 14.41
CA THR A 60 24.82 -8.39 15.46
C THR A 60 23.49 -8.76 14.86
N GLN A 61 23.12 -8.13 13.79
CA GLN A 61 21.88 -8.42 13.06
C GLN A 61 21.97 -9.74 12.27
N SER A 62 23.14 -10.11 11.77
CA SER A 62 23.38 -11.41 11.13
C SER A 62 23.45 -12.56 12.15
N ALA A 63 23.97 -12.31 13.34
CA ALA A 63 24.10 -13.31 14.42
C ALA A 63 22.76 -13.63 15.12
N ASP A 64 21.84 -12.69 15.22
CA ASP A 64 20.47 -12.92 15.73
C ASP A 64 19.64 -13.88 14.84
N GLN A 65 20.13 -14.20 13.64
CA GLN A 65 19.51 -15.18 12.74
C GLN A 65 19.89 -16.64 13.05
N GLY A 66 20.88 -16.89 13.90
CA GLY A 66 21.40 -18.23 14.17
C GLY A 66 20.76 -18.97 15.35
N ASN A 67 19.88 -18.35 16.11
CA ASN A 67 19.37 -19.00 17.31
C ASN A 67 17.97 -18.54 17.72
N SER A 68 16.97 -18.90 16.95
CA SER A 68 15.62 -19.15 17.47
C SER A 68 14.77 -19.87 16.43
N GLU A 69 14.95 -21.18 16.29
CA GLU A 69 13.84 -22.07 16.00
C GLU A 69 12.92 -22.12 17.24
N GLN A 70 12.25 -21.05 17.52
CA GLN A 70 10.96 -21.12 18.17
C GLN A 70 9.95 -21.30 17.04
N PRO A 71 9.14 -22.39 17.03
CA PRO A 71 8.02 -22.47 16.12
C PRO A 71 7.24 -21.16 16.27
N ALA A 72 6.99 -20.49 15.14
CA ALA A 72 6.13 -19.31 15.14
C ALA A 72 4.86 -19.69 15.93
N PRO A 73 4.35 -18.83 16.81
CA PRO A 73 3.03 -19.07 17.37
C PRO A 73 2.10 -19.34 16.20
N ASP A 74 1.36 -20.45 16.29
CA ASP A 74 0.36 -20.79 15.29
C ASP A 74 -0.47 -19.55 14.98
N PRO A 75 -0.75 -19.30 13.70
CA PRO A 75 -1.55 -18.16 13.30
C PRO A 75 -2.80 -18.13 14.18
N ILE A 76 -3.21 -16.94 14.59
CA ILE A 76 -4.31 -16.71 15.53
C ILE A 76 -5.55 -17.42 15.00
N THR A 77 -5.77 -18.62 15.47
CA THR A 77 -6.91 -19.48 15.08
C THR A 77 -7.77 -19.84 16.28
N ASN A 78 -7.59 -19.12 17.40
CA ASN A 78 -8.30 -19.46 18.64
C ASN A 78 -9.73 -18.90 18.72
N GLY A 79 -10.37 -18.63 17.58
CA GLY A 79 -11.77 -18.19 17.57
C GLY A 79 -12.00 -16.79 18.14
N GLU A 80 -10.94 -16.00 18.34
CA GLU A 80 -11.09 -14.62 18.73
C GLU A 80 -11.71 -13.82 17.60
N SER A 81 -12.87 -13.24 17.84
CA SER A 81 -13.59 -12.42 16.89
C SER A 81 -13.06 -10.99 16.90
N PHE A 82 -13.02 -10.39 15.72
CA PHE A 82 -12.74 -8.96 15.55
C PHE A 82 -13.73 -8.34 14.56
N THR A 83 -13.95 -7.05 14.69
CA THR A 83 -14.80 -6.26 13.79
C THR A 83 -14.02 -5.16 13.07
N SER A 84 -12.73 -5.06 13.34
CA SER A 84 -11.84 -4.09 12.69
C SER A 84 -10.49 -4.75 12.40
N ILE A 85 -9.87 -4.28 11.32
CA ILE A 85 -8.52 -4.69 10.90
C ILE A 85 -7.66 -3.43 10.81
N ASP A 86 -6.42 -3.53 11.31
CA ASP A 86 -5.42 -2.47 11.28
C ASP A 86 -4.08 -3.10 10.91
N THR A 87 -3.60 -2.84 9.68
CA THR A 87 -2.34 -3.41 9.19
C THR A 87 -1.39 -2.31 8.78
N ASN A 88 -0.12 -2.46 9.16
CA ASN A 88 0.96 -1.61 8.69
C ASN A 88 2.15 -2.49 8.32
N THR A 89 2.41 -2.61 7.02
CA THR A 89 3.42 -3.52 6.46
C THR A 89 4.28 -2.83 5.41
N VAL A 90 5.43 -3.43 5.08
CA VAL A 90 6.35 -2.85 4.07
C VAL A 90 6.26 -3.57 2.74
N ASN A 91 6.30 -4.91 2.74
CA ASN A 91 6.32 -5.72 1.51
C ASN A 91 5.32 -6.86 1.61
N ALA A 92 4.03 -6.57 1.61
CA ALA A 92 3.02 -7.60 1.78
C ALA A 92 1.89 -7.52 0.74
N ARG A 93 1.51 -8.67 0.22
CA ARG A 93 0.21 -8.86 -0.41
C ARG A 93 -0.80 -9.15 0.70
N ILE A 94 -1.80 -8.32 0.84
CA ILE A 94 -2.86 -8.47 1.84
C ILE A 94 -4.15 -8.84 1.13
N THR A 95 -4.72 -10.00 1.49
CA THR A 95 -5.96 -10.50 0.91
C THR A 95 -6.99 -10.72 2.01
N ILE A 96 -8.15 -10.11 1.89
CA ILE A 96 -9.32 -10.48 2.69
C ILE A 96 -10.03 -11.62 1.97
N ILE A 97 -10.42 -12.65 2.71
CA ILE A 97 -11.12 -13.83 2.17
C ILE A 97 -12.41 -14.01 2.94
N LEU A 98 -13.53 -14.11 2.22
CA LEU A 98 -14.81 -14.47 2.86
C LEU A 98 -14.84 -15.98 3.17
N GLY A 99 -15.14 -16.31 4.41
CA GLY A 99 -15.23 -17.68 4.89
C GLY A 99 -16.31 -17.84 5.98
N SER A 100 -16.28 -18.97 6.67
CA SER A 100 -17.21 -19.24 7.78
C SER A 100 -16.62 -18.94 9.17
N GLU A 101 -15.32 -18.68 9.25
CA GLU A 101 -14.57 -18.49 10.49
C GLU A 101 -13.48 -17.46 10.34
N TYR A 102 -12.92 -17.00 11.46
CA TYR A 102 -11.74 -16.14 11.46
C TYR A 102 -10.48 -16.99 11.32
N LYS A 103 -9.67 -16.69 10.30
CA LYS A 103 -8.39 -17.34 10.09
C LYS A 103 -7.36 -16.34 9.57
N LEU A 104 -6.13 -16.47 10.03
CA LEU A 104 -5.01 -15.67 9.57
C LEU A 104 -3.89 -16.58 9.10
N ASP A 105 -3.59 -16.52 7.82
CA ASP A 105 -2.45 -17.20 7.21
C ASP A 105 -1.39 -16.16 6.80
N ILE A 106 -0.21 -16.27 7.39
CA ILE A 106 0.91 -15.38 7.09
C ILE A 106 2.08 -16.20 6.57
N ASN A 107 2.48 -15.92 5.34
CA ASN A 107 3.67 -16.51 4.74
C ASN A 107 4.70 -15.41 4.49
N TYR A 108 5.76 -15.42 5.28
CA TYR A 108 6.89 -14.51 5.17
C TYR A 108 8.10 -15.22 4.57
N PRO A 109 8.87 -14.56 3.69
CA PRO A 109 10.10 -15.11 3.16
C PRO A 109 11.08 -15.46 4.28
N GLU A 110 11.82 -16.57 4.13
CA GLU A 110 12.87 -16.95 5.07
C GLU A 110 13.87 -15.80 5.26
N GLY A 111 14.29 -15.58 6.51
CA GLY A 111 15.23 -14.53 6.88
C GLY A 111 14.64 -13.12 6.97
N THR A 112 13.33 -12.95 6.84
CA THR A 112 12.65 -11.69 7.13
C THR A 112 11.97 -11.76 8.50
N LYS A 113 11.91 -10.62 9.20
CA LYS A 113 11.21 -10.55 10.48
C LYS A 113 9.69 -10.64 10.22
N LYS A 114 9.03 -11.56 10.90
CA LYS A 114 7.57 -11.68 10.84
C LYS A 114 6.91 -10.46 11.51
N PRO A 115 5.72 -10.03 11.05
CA PRO A 115 4.98 -8.96 11.70
C PRO A 115 4.54 -9.40 13.10
N GLU A 116 4.36 -8.42 13.97
CA GLU A 116 3.67 -8.63 15.23
C GLU A 116 2.17 -8.68 14.97
N VAL A 117 1.52 -9.69 15.52
CA VAL A 117 0.07 -9.88 15.37
C VAL A 117 -0.58 -9.88 16.73
N SER A 118 -1.66 -9.13 16.88
CA SER A 118 -2.44 -9.10 18.11
C SER A 118 -3.92 -8.86 17.82
N ILE A 119 -4.79 -9.37 18.69
CA ILE A 119 -6.20 -9.00 18.71
C ILE A 119 -6.47 -8.34 20.06
N SER A 120 -6.95 -7.13 20.03
CA SER A 120 -7.35 -6.40 21.22
C SER A 120 -8.53 -5.48 20.96
N ASN A 121 -9.49 -5.46 21.87
CA ASN A 121 -10.70 -4.62 21.77
C ASN A 121 -11.45 -4.79 20.43
N GLY A 122 -11.49 -6.01 19.87
CA GLY A 122 -12.13 -6.30 18.59
C GLY A 122 -11.40 -5.78 17.36
N VAL A 123 -10.10 -5.46 17.48
CA VAL A 123 -9.23 -5.04 16.37
C VAL A 123 -8.14 -6.09 16.17
N LEU A 124 -8.07 -6.67 14.97
CA LEU A 124 -6.92 -7.43 14.51
C LEU A 124 -5.85 -6.42 14.06
N ARG A 125 -4.68 -6.46 14.72
CA ARG A 125 -3.55 -5.61 14.37
C ARG A 125 -2.40 -6.45 13.84
N ILE A 126 -1.83 -6.03 12.70
CA ILE A 126 -0.68 -6.65 12.06
C ILE A 126 0.35 -5.55 11.79
N GLU A 127 1.42 -5.52 12.56
CA GLU A 127 2.44 -4.49 12.48
C GLU A 127 3.79 -5.09 12.09
N GLU A 128 4.33 -4.65 10.98
CA GLU A 128 5.72 -4.87 10.66
C GLU A 128 6.55 -3.76 11.32
N LYS A 129 7.12 -4.04 12.51
CA LYS A 129 8.05 -3.11 13.15
C LYS A 129 9.27 -2.98 12.26
N SER A 130 9.27 -1.96 11.41
CA SER A 130 10.37 -1.66 10.52
C SER A 130 11.57 -1.14 11.31
N HIS A 131 12.37 -2.08 11.83
CA HIS A 131 13.80 -1.92 11.84
C HIS A 131 14.29 -2.73 10.64
N ILE A 132 13.97 -2.27 9.41
CA ILE A 132 14.75 -2.74 8.27
C ILE A 132 16.11 -2.09 8.48
N PRO A 133 17.14 -2.86 8.88
CA PRO A 133 18.49 -2.35 8.85
C PRO A 133 18.72 -1.86 7.43
N PHE A 134 19.20 -0.65 7.29
CA PHE A 134 19.41 0.04 6.00
C PHE A 134 20.11 -0.87 4.96
N GLY A 135 20.94 -1.82 5.40
CA GLY A 135 21.61 -2.82 4.55
C GLY A 135 20.74 -3.97 4.02
N LYS A 136 19.52 -4.18 4.52
CA LYS A 136 18.61 -5.23 4.00
C LYS A 136 17.60 -4.73 2.98
N LEU A 137 17.52 -3.43 2.73
CA LEU A 137 16.62 -2.86 1.72
C LEU A 137 16.90 -3.40 0.31
N PHE A 138 18.09 -3.91 0.05
CA PHE A 138 18.58 -4.33 -1.27
C PHE A 138 19.04 -5.80 -1.35
N SER A 139 18.76 -6.62 -0.32
CA SER A 139 18.97 -8.05 -0.45
C SER A 139 18.00 -8.63 -1.49
N PRO A 140 18.45 -9.49 -2.42
CA PRO A 140 17.54 -10.20 -3.34
C PRO A 140 16.43 -10.98 -2.62
N ARG A 141 16.61 -11.30 -1.34
CA ARG A 141 15.61 -11.94 -0.47
C ARG A 141 14.51 -10.97 0.00
N THR A 142 14.79 -9.64 0.08
CA THR A 142 13.77 -8.63 0.44
C THR A 142 12.79 -8.33 -0.69
N TRP A 143 13.04 -8.81 -1.90
CA TRP A 143 12.15 -8.67 -3.05
C TRP A 143 11.01 -9.70 -3.06
N ARG A 144 11.07 -10.73 -2.22
CA ARG A 144 9.96 -11.66 -2.08
C ARG A 144 8.89 -11.02 -1.22
N GLN A 145 7.75 -10.79 -1.81
CA GLN A 145 6.57 -10.24 -1.14
C GLN A 145 6.02 -11.28 -0.15
N ALA A 146 5.73 -10.83 1.05
CA ALA A 146 4.95 -11.62 2.01
C ALA A 146 3.51 -11.77 1.53
N THR A 147 2.83 -12.81 1.98
CA THR A 147 1.38 -12.96 1.82
C THR A 147 0.70 -13.00 3.18
N ILE A 148 -0.34 -12.20 3.32
CA ILE A 148 -1.18 -12.10 4.52
C ILE A 148 -2.62 -12.33 4.06
N ASP A 149 -3.13 -13.52 4.32
CA ASP A 149 -4.49 -13.90 3.98
C ASP A 149 -5.35 -13.89 5.25
N ILE A 150 -6.33 -12.98 5.31
CA ILE A 150 -7.22 -12.77 6.45
C ILE A 150 -8.60 -13.28 6.07
N THR A 151 -8.96 -14.46 6.56
CA THR A 151 -10.30 -15.01 6.37
C THR A 151 -11.25 -14.46 7.42
N VAL A 152 -12.40 -13.98 6.97
CA VAL A 152 -13.42 -13.36 7.81
C VAL A 152 -14.82 -13.90 7.49
N PRO A 153 -15.71 -14.03 8.47
CA PRO A 153 -17.12 -14.40 8.22
C PRO A 153 -17.88 -13.27 7.51
N ASP A 154 -19.02 -13.60 6.89
CA ASP A 154 -19.93 -12.60 6.30
C ASP A 154 -20.74 -11.90 7.40
N ILE A 155 -20.14 -10.87 7.99
CA ILE A 155 -20.75 -10.00 9.01
C ILE A 155 -20.50 -8.54 8.66
N ASP A 156 -21.11 -7.63 9.39
CA ASP A 156 -20.85 -6.20 9.28
C ASP A 156 -19.59 -5.83 10.10
N PHE A 157 -18.60 -5.26 9.43
CA PHE A 157 -17.36 -4.79 10.06
C PHE A 157 -17.40 -3.27 10.33
N ASN A 158 -16.61 -2.83 11.31
CA ASN A 158 -16.50 -1.41 11.62
C ASN A 158 -15.51 -0.72 10.66
N LYS A 159 -14.25 -1.11 10.72
CA LYS A 159 -13.19 -0.43 9.96
C LYS A 159 -12.11 -1.39 9.53
N PHE A 160 -11.71 -1.29 8.26
CA PHE A 160 -10.46 -1.83 7.76
C PHE A 160 -9.52 -0.67 7.46
N ASN A 161 -8.35 -0.68 8.11
CA ASN A 161 -7.22 0.21 7.87
C ASN A 161 -6.06 -0.65 7.37
N ILE A 162 -5.71 -0.50 6.09
CA ILE A 162 -4.73 -1.37 5.43
C ILE A 162 -3.67 -0.50 4.79
N GLU A 163 -2.48 -0.50 5.38
CA GLU A 163 -1.34 0.27 4.93
C GLU A 163 -0.20 -0.67 4.55
N THR A 164 0.39 -0.45 3.38
CA THR A 164 1.58 -1.18 2.95
C THR A 164 2.44 -0.31 2.00
N VAL A 165 3.75 -0.39 2.11
CA VAL A 165 4.62 0.40 1.21
C VAL A 165 4.66 -0.25 -0.18
N ASN A 166 4.93 -1.55 -0.26
CA ASN A 166 5.01 -2.27 -1.53
C ASN A 166 4.11 -3.49 -1.47
N GLY A 167 2.97 -3.44 -2.14
CA GLY A 167 2.09 -4.58 -2.08
C GLY A 167 0.78 -4.42 -2.81
N THR A 168 0.04 -5.49 -2.84
CA THR A 168 -1.31 -5.52 -3.41
C THR A 168 -2.32 -5.73 -2.30
N VAL A 169 -3.35 -4.91 -2.27
CA VAL A 169 -4.49 -5.05 -1.36
C VAL A 169 -5.68 -5.61 -2.14
N ILE A 170 -6.23 -6.74 -1.70
CA ILE A 170 -7.35 -7.42 -2.35
C ILE A 170 -8.48 -7.59 -1.34
N ILE A 171 -9.63 -6.98 -1.61
CA ILE A 171 -10.79 -6.99 -0.71
C ILE A 171 -12.05 -7.35 -1.50
N PRO A 172 -12.56 -8.58 -1.41
CA PRO A 172 -13.81 -8.97 -2.03
C PRO A 172 -14.99 -8.90 -1.06
N GLY A 173 -16.15 -8.49 -1.52
CA GLY A 173 -17.49 -8.81 -1.02
C GLY A 173 -17.83 -8.52 0.46
N VAL A 174 -17.02 -7.77 1.21
CA VAL A 174 -17.27 -7.49 2.62
C VAL A 174 -18.21 -6.32 2.84
N LYS A 175 -18.87 -6.30 4.01
CA LYS A 175 -19.71 -5.20 4.48
C LYS A 175 -19.03 -4.49 5.63
N LEU A 176 -18.83 -3.17 5.53
CA LEU A 176 -18.15 -2.40 6.58
C LEU A 176 -18.55 -0.92 6.61
N ASN A 177 -18.34 -0.27 7.73
CA ASN A 177 -18.58 1.16 7.84
C ASN A 177 -17.52 1.95 7.06
N SER A 178 -16.23 1.65 7.24
CA SER A 178 -15.15 2.44 6.66
C SER A 178 -14.01 1.55 6.20
N LEU A 179 -13.61 1.74 4.95
CA LEU A 179 -12.39 1.19 4.36
C LEU A 179 -11.38 2.31 4.17
N HIS A 180 -10.16 2.10 4.65
CA HIS A 180 -9.00 2.92 4.33
C HIS A 180 -7.89 2.02 3.82
N CYS A 181 -7.38 2.31 2.63
CA CYS A 181 -6.27 1.60 2.00
C CYS A 181 -5.22 2.59 1.53
N GLU A 182 -3.98 2.43 1.97
CA GLU A 182 -2.86 3.25 1.54
C GLU A 182 -1.70 2.39 1.06
N THR A 183 -1.17 2.70 -0.14
CA THR A 183 0.05 2.07 -0.65
C THR A 183 0.95 3.09 -1.32
N VAL A 184 2.25 2.83 -1.33
CA VAL A 184 3.18 3.63 -2.12
C VAL A 184 3.40 2.98 -3.49
N ASN A 185 3.68 1.68 -3.53
CA ASN A 185 3.91 0.95 -4.76
C ASN A 185 3.08 -0.33 -4.77
N GLY A 186 1.95 -0.31 -5.46
CA GLY A 186 1.11 -1.48 -5.51
C GLY A 186 -0.24 -1.23 -6.16
N THR A 187 -1.17 -2.11 -5.93
CA THR A 187 -2.52 -1.98 -6.48
C THR A 187 -3.58 -2.24 -5.41
N HIS A 188 -4.67 -1.50 -5.49
CA HIS A 188 -5.88 -1.79 -4.73
C HIS A 188 -6.90 -2.48 -5.65
N SER A 189 -7.33 -3.68 -5.26
CA SER A 189 -8.38 -4.44 -5.94
C SER A 189 -9.53 -4.69 -4.96
N ILE A 190 -10.53 -3.83 -5.02
CA ILE A 190 -11.68 -3.83 -4.12
C ILE A 190 -12.91 -4.16 -4.98
N SER A 191 -13.62 -5.24 -4.66
CA SER A 191 -14.74 -5.69 -5.48
C SER A 191 -15.92 -6.16 -4.65
N GLY A 192 -17.15 -5.76 -5.05
CA GLY A 192 -18.39 -6.18 -4.39
C GLY A 192 -18.54 -5.71 -2.94
N VAL A 193 -17.75 -4.74 -2.50
CA VAL A 193 -17.75 -4.21 -1.14
C VAL A 193 -18.97 -3.31 -0.93
N GLN A 194 -19.61 -3.45 0.23
CA GLN A 194 -20.65 -2.53 0.68
C GLN A 194 -20.09 -1.71 1.86
N ALA A 195 -19.93 -0.41 1.66
CA ALA A 195 -19.36 0.49 2.66
C ALA A 195 -20.14 1.79 2.77
N ARG A 196 -20.05 2.45 3.94
CA ARG A 196 -20.46 3.84 4.05
C ARG A 196 -19.39 4.75 3.47
N LYS A 197 -18.11 4.45 3.78
CA LYS A 197 -16.96 5.24 3.33
C LYS A 197 -15.86 4.36 2.77
N ILE A 198 -15.28 4.80 1.66
CA ILE A 198 -14.07 4.22 1.07
C ILE A 198 -13.06 5.34 0.87
N HIS A 199 -11.84 5.12 1.37
CA HIS A 199 -10.71 6.00 1.18
C HIS A 199 -9.52 5.17 0.69
N CYS A 200 -9.03 5.48 -0.51
CA CYS A 200 -7.92 4.74 -1.14
C CYS A 200 -6.88 5.72 -1.67
N GLU A 201 -5.66 5.61 -1.19
CA GLU A 201 -4.54 6.41 -1.65
C GLU A 201 -3.41 5.53 -2.19
N ASN A 202 -2.83 5.91 -3.32
CA ASN A 202 -1.72 5.22 -3.92
C ASN A 202 -0.76 6.21 -4.60
N VAL A 203 0.53 5.95 -4.53
CA VAL A 203 1.49 6.78 -5.28
C VAL A 203 1.77 6.15 -6.65
N ASN A 204 2.10 4.87 -6.70
CA ASN A 204 2.46 4.19 -7.94
C ASN A 204 1.68 2.90 -8.10
N GLY A 205 0.58 2.96 -8.82
CA GLY A 205 -0.23 1.82 -9.16
C GLY A 205 -1.71 2.13 -9.29
N ALA A 206 -2.47 1.17 -9.76
CA ALA A 206 -3.88 1.35 -10.03
C ALA A 206 -4.75 1.17 -8.77
N ILE A 207 -5.84 1.94 -8.72
CA ILE A 207 -6.92 1.75 -7.76
C ILE A 207 -8.14 1.27 -8.52
N SER A 208 -8.64 0.09 -8.17
CA SER A 208 -9.81 -0.53 -8.77
C SER A 208 -10.86 -0.83 -7.71
N VAL A 209 -11.96 -0.10 -7.75
CA VAL A 209 -13.14 -0.27 -6.88
C VAL A 209 -14.29 -0.68 -7.78
N GLN A 210 -14.63 -1.98 -7.82
CA GLN A 210 -15.56 -2.52 -8.79
C GLN A 210 -16.78 -3.14 -8.15
N ASP A 211 -17.95 -2.89 -8.75
CA ASP A 211 -19.24 -3.45 -8.33
C ASP A 211 -19.53 -3.21 -6.84
N CYS A 212 -19.06 -2.07 -6.33
CA CYS A 212 -19.20 -1.69 -4.94
C CYS A 212 -20.43 -0.84 -4.71
N ARG A 213 -20.91 -0.87 -3.45
CA ARG A 213 -21.95 0.03 -2.98
C ARG A 213 -21.38 0.96 -1.91
N VAL A 214 -21.35 2.27 -2.23
CA VAL A 214 -20.89 3.31 -1.30
C VAL A 214 -22.03 4.25 -1.00
N SER A 215 -22.32 4.51 0.28
CA SER A 215 -23.51 5.27 0.65
C SER A 215 -23.26 6.70 1.11
N GLU A 216 -22.03 7.07 1.52
CA GLU A 216 -21.76 8.43 2.04
C GLU A 216 -20.58 9.12 1.36
N GLU A 217 -19.45 8.45 1.26
CA GLU A 217 -18.21 9.09 0.81
C GLU A 217 -17.28 8.09 0.12
N CYS A 218 -16.72 8.49 -1.00
CA CYS A 218 -15.61 7.78 -1.60
C CYS A 218 -14.53 8.77 -2.03
N HIS A 219 -13.33 8.57 -1.51
CA HIS A 219 -12.15 9.32 -1.91
C HIS A 219 -11.10 8.34 -2.43
N CYS A 220 -10.73 8.50 -3.70
CA CYS A 220 -9.70 7.68 -4.33
C CYS A 220 -8.69 8.58 -5.04
N GLU A 221 -7.43 8.48 -4.63
CA GLU A 221 -6.34 9.29 -5.18
C GLU A 221 -5.15 8.43 -5.59
N THR A 222 -4.59 8.72 -6.77
CA THR A 222 -3.34 8.11 -7.21
C THR A 222 -2.46 9.11 -7.98
N VAL A 223 -1.15 9.01 -7.79
CA VAL A 223 -0.23 9.86 -8.55
C VAL A 223 0.07 9.25 -9.92
N ASN A 224 0.46 7.99 -9.97
CA ASN A 224 0.85 7.30 -11.19
C ASN A 224 0.08 6.01 -11.36
N GLY A 225 -1.18 6.11 -11.81
CA GLY A 225 -1.99 4.93 -12.01
C GLY A 225 -3.38 5.23 -12.57
N GLU A 226 -4.00 4.21 -13.08
CA GLU A 226 -5.41 4.26 -13.47
C GLU A 226 -6.30 4.15 -12.23
N LEU A 227 -7.37 4.94 -12.23
CA LEU A 227 -8.43 4.85 -11.24
C LEU A 227 -9.69 4.34 -11.93
N LYS A 228 -10.18 3.19 -11.46
CA LYS A 228 -11.42 2.60 -11.97
C LYS A 228 -12.42 2.41 -10.85
N MET A 229 -13.61 2.97 -11.03
CA MET A 229 -14.69 2.89 -10.07
C MET A 229 -15.98 2.48 -10.72
N THR A 230 -16.61 1.39 -10.25
CA THR A 230 -17.92 0.95 -10.76
C THR A 230 -18.83 0.51 -9.62
N GLY A 231 -20.14 0.71 -9.78
CA GLY A 231 -21.16 0.23 -8.85
C GLY A 231 -22.28 1.22 -8.52
N GLU A 232 -22.94 1.00 -7.39
CA GLU A 232 -23.93 1.92 -6.82
C GLU A 232 -23.23 2.92 -5.90
N LEU A 233 -22.89 4.08 -6.45
CA LEU A 233 -22.02 5.04 -5.81
C LEU A 233 -22.80 6.31 -5.46
N MET A 234 -22.99 6.52 -4.18
CA MET A 234 -23.80 7.61 -3.62
C MET A 234 -22.95 8.51 -2.72
N GLY A 235 -23.51 9.65 -2.32
CA GLY A 235 -22.86 10.60 -1.42
C GLY A 235 -21.89 11.54 -2.11
N THR A 236 -20.71 11.75 -1.52
CA THR A 236 -19.67 12.62 -2.08
C THR A 236 -18.50 11.77 -2.59
N LEU A 237 -18.21 11.89 -3.87
CA LEU A 237 -17.20 11.09 -4.57
C LEU A 237 -16.08 12.02 -5.05
N HIS A 238 -14.85 11.75 -4.63
CA HIS A 238 -13.62 12.41 -5.07
C HIS A 238 -12.69 11.41 -5.73
N LEU A 239 -12.38 11.63 -7.00
CA LEU A 239 -11.56 10.75 -7.82
C LEU A 239 -10.44 11.57 -8.44
N GLU A 240 -9.21 11.36 -8.00
CA GLU A 240 -8.07 12.17 -8.41
C GLU A 240 -6.92 11.31 -8.93
N SER A 241 -6.36 11.72 -10.07
CA SER A 241 -5.13 11.12 -10.59
C SER A 241 -4.23 12.20 -11.17
N VAL A 242 -2.91 12.06 -10.98
CA VAL A 242 -1.99 12.97 -11.67
C VAL A 242 -1.65 12.43 -13.05
N ASN A 243 -1.21 11.18 -13.14
CA ASN A 243 -0.77 10.55 -14.39
C ASN A 243 -1.53 9.25 -14.63
N GLY A 244 -2.80 9.34 -14.95
CA GLY A 244 -3.62 8.19 -15.24
C GLY A 244 -5.03 8.54 -15.66
N ALA A 245 -5.68 7.60 -16.31
CA ALA A 245 -7.08 7.74 -16.68
C ALA A 245 -7.99 7.49 -15.47
N ILE A 246 -9.14 8.18 -15.45
CA ILE A 246 -10.22 7.93 -14.51
C ILE A 246 -11.38 7.31 -15.28
N THR A 247 -11.79 6.12 -14.88
CA THR A 247 -12.99 5.45 -15.38
C THR A 247 -13.99 5.34 -14.26
N PHE A 248 -15.11 6.02 -14.42
CA PHE A 248 -16.23 6.02 -13.49
C PHE A 248 -17.47 5.45 -14.17
N LYS A 249 -18.11 4.48 -13.53
CA LYS A 249 -19.37 3.94 -14.02
C LYS A 249 -20.33 3.65 -12.86
N THR A 250 -21.53 4.20 -12.93
CA THR A 250 -22.52 4.00 -11.88
C THR A 250 -23.87 3.62 -12.45
N SER A 251 -24.63 2.84 -11.67
CA SER A 251 -26.04 2.54 -11.93
C SER A 251 -27.00 3.71 -11.61
N MET A 252 -26.44 4.82 -11.13
CA MET A 252 -27.24 6.02 -10.83
C MET A 252 -27.33 6.92 -12.05
N PRO A 253 -28.48 7.62 -12.26
CA PRO A 253 -28.63 8.54 -13.38
C PRO A 253 -27.79 9.80 -13.19
N LEU A 254 -27.32 10.39 -14.30
CA LEU A 254 -26.52 11.62 -14.28
C LEU A 254 -27.19 12.75 -13.50
N GLY A 255 -28.52 12.86 -13.58
CA GLY A 255 -29.29 13.88 -12.87
C GLY A 255 -29.25 13.78 -11.35
N ALA A 256 -28.81 12.65 -10.79
CA ALA A 256 -28.64 12.49 -9.35
C ALA A 256 -27.37 13.18 -8.81
N PHE A 257 -26.50 13.68 -9.70
CA PHE A 257 -25.21 14.27 -9.30
C PHE A 257 -25.08 15.75 -9.65
N ASN A 258 -24.49 16.51 -8.75
CA ASN A 258 -23.73 17.69 -9.11
C ASN A 258 -22.29 17.24 -9.37
N ALA A 259 -21.85 17.30 -10.63
CA ALA A 259 -20.58 16.72 -11.05
C ALA A 259 -19.63 17.77 -11.61
N ASN A 260 -18.34 17.65 -11.28
CA ASN A 260 -17.23 18.40 -11.86
C ASN A 260 -16.22 17.42 -12.46
N PHE A 261 -15.84 17.66 -13.70
CA PHE A 261 -14.81 16.89 -14.40
C PHE A 261 -13.74 17.83 -14.89
N GLU A 262 -12.48 17.56 -14.59
CA GLU A 262 -11.37 18.39 -15.02
C GLU A 262 -10.16 17.57 -15.46
N THR A 263 -9.59 17.95 -16.63
CA THR A 263 -8.32 17.41 -17.10
C THR A 263 -7.48 18.50 -17.75
N VAL A 264 -6.16 18.45 -17.52
CA VAL A 264 -5.23 19.41 -18.17
C VAL A 264 -4.84 18.91 -19.56
N SER A 265 -4.38 17.67 -19.68
CA SER A 265 -3.79 17.12 -20.92
C SER A 265 -4.57 15.96 -21.53
N GLY A 266 -5.80 15.70 -21.08
CA GLY A 266 -6.63 14.61 -21.58
C GLY A 266 -7.90 15.06 -22.28
N SER A 267 -8.89 14.19 -22.24
CA SER A 267 -10.26 14.44 -22.71
C SER A 267 -11.26 13.96 -21.68
N VAL A 268 -12.39 14.64 -21.59
CA VAL A 268 -13.54 14.23 -20.76
C VAL A 268 -14.60 13.63 -21.67
N TYR A 269 -15.10 12.46 -21.30
CA TYR A 269 -16.23 11.79 -21.97
C TYR A 269 -17.31 11.49 -20.93
N ILE A 270 -18.54 11.84 -21.24
CA ILE A 270 -19.71 11.53 -20.42
C ILE A 270 -20.71 10.77 -21.28
N ASN A 271 -21.06 9.55 -20.89
CA ASN A 271 -21.89 8.63 -21.67
C ASN A 271 -21.44 8.49 -23.15
N GLY A 272 -20.11 8.42 -23.34
CA GLY A 272 -19.47 8.30 -24.65
C GLY A 272 -19.34 9.62 -25.43
N GLU A 273 -19.95 10.70 -24.99
CA GLU A 273 -19.89 12.00 -25.66
C GLU A 273 -18.70 12.83 -25.11
N LYS A 274 -17.89 13.37 -26.05
CA LYS A 274 -16.78 14.23 -25.70
C LYS A 274 -17.22 15.58 -25.16
N GLN A 275 -16.71 15.96 -24.02
CA GLN A 275 -17.00 17.23 -23.37
C GLN A 275 -15.78 18.19 -23.40
N ARG A 276 -15.96 19.40 -22.85
CA ARG A 276 -14.83 20.30 -22.57
C ARG A 276 -13.93 19.71 -21.50
N LYS A 277 -12.66 20.09 -21.50
CA LYS A 277 -11.67 19.64 -20.49
C LYS A 277 -12.05 20.00 -19.05
N GLN A 278 -12.81 21.06 -18.88
CA GLN A 278 -13.45 21.44 -17.64
C GLN A 278 -14.97 21.50 -17.88
N THR A 279 -15.69 20.59 -17.26
CA THR A 279 -17.13 20.44 -17.42
C THR A 279 -17.79 20.33 -16.06
N SER A 280 -18.79 21.17 -15.81
CA SER A 280 -19.61 21.11 -14.59
C SER A 280 -21.06 20.83 -14.96
N ILE A 281 -21.65 19.86 -14.31
CA ILE A 281 -23.05 19.51 -14.41
C ILE A 281 -23.73 19.91 -13.11
N ARG A 282 -24.85 20.58 -13.25
CA ARG A 282 -25.68 21.00 -12.12
C ARG A 282 -27.10 20.50 -12.34
N SER A 283 -27.63 19.89 -11.29
CA SER A 283 -29.02 19.41 -11.30
C SER A 283 -29.71 19.91 -10.02
N ASN A 284 -30.90 20.41 -10.18
CA ASN A 284 -31.70 20.92 -9.04
C ASN A 284 -32.27 19.79 -8.17
N VAL A 285 -32.18 18.55 -8.66
CA VAL A 285 -32.61 17.33 -7.94
C VAL A 285 -31.43 16.46 -7.49
N ALA A 286 -30.22 16.96 -7.65
CA ALA A 286 -29.02 16.21 -7.26
C ALA A 286 -28.93 16.02 -5.75
N GLU A 287 -28.78 14.78 -5.35
CA GLU A 287 -28.51 14.37 -3.96
C GLU A 287 -27.03 14.13 -3.71
N TYR A 288 -26.26 13.83 -4.77
CA TYR A 288 -24.86 13.39 -4.69
C TYR A 288 -23.92 14.41 -5.35
N ARG A 289 -22.63 14.24 -5.05
CA ARG A 289 -21.55 15.06 -5.63
C ARG A 289 -20.49 14.17 -6.22
N LEU A 290 -19.97 14.54 -7.40
CA LEU A 290 -18.86 13.87 -8.05
C LEU A 290 -17.81 14.89 -8.46
N PHE A 291 -16.57 14.65 -8.04
CA PHE A 291 -15.39 15.38 -8.48
C PHE A 291 -14.44 14.36 -9.10
N ALA A 292 -14.09 14.55 -10.36
CA ALA A 292 -13.16 13.68 -11.07
C ALA A 292 -12.12 14.55 -11.76
N GLU A 293 -10.88 14.47 -11.32
CA GLU A 293 -9.79 15.35 -11.75
C GLU A 293 -8.55 14.56 -12.12
N THR A 294 -7.93 14.91 -13.25
CA THR A 294 -6.64 14.35 -13.64
C THR A 294 -5.78 15.39 -14.36
N VAL A 295 -4.47 15.31 -14.20
CA VAL A 295 -3.57 16.22 -14.94
C VAL A 295 -3.24 15.64 -16.31
N ASN A 296 -2.74 14.42 -16.38
CA ASN A 296 -2.29 13.76 -17.60
C ASN A 296 -3.07 12.46 -17.83
N GLY A 297 -4.36 12.58 -18.12
CA GLY A 297 -5.22 11.44 -18.37
C GLY A 297 -6.57 11.85 -18.90
N SER A 298 -7.34 10.89 -19.39
CA SER A 298 -8.72 11.11 -19.81
C SER A 298 -9.68 10.63 -18.73
N ILE A 299 -10.84 11.29 -18.64
CA ILE A 299 -11.93 10.92 -17.75
C ILE A 299 -13.06 10.34 -18.59
N HIS A 300 -13.47 9.14 -18.25
CA HIS A 300 -14.61 8.44 -18.85
C HIS A 300 -15.66 8.19 -17.77
N ALA A 301 -16.77 8.91 -17.84
CA ALA A 301 -17.87 8.78 -16.90
C ALA A 301 -19.10 8.21 -17.59
N GLU A 302 -19.64 7.12 -17.08
CA GLU A 302 -20.84 6.47 -17.56
C GLU A 302 -21.92 6.46 -16.46
N PHE A 303 -23.09 6.94 -16.78
CA PHE A 303 -24.26 6.98 -15.91
C PHE A 303 -25.40 6.20 -16.56
N GLU A 304 -26.21 5.54 -15.74
CA GLU A 304 -27.41 4.89 -16.24
C GLU A 304 -28.43 5.92 -16.74
N ALA A 305 -29.23 5.56 -17.76
CA ALA A 305 -30.16 6.45 -18.40
C ALA A 305 -31.42 6.71 -17.56
#